data_0882fb25cc0827e0f84e3fc54f166045
#
_entry.id   0882fb25cc0827e0f84e3fc54f166045
#
_cell.length_a   1.000
_cell.length_b   1.000
_cell.length_c   1.000
_cell.angle_alpha   90.00
_cell.angle_beta   90.00
_cell.angle_gamma   90.00
#
_symmetry.space_group_name_H-M   'P 1'
#
loop_
_entity.id
_entity.type
_entity.pdbx_description
1 polymer ?
#
loop_
_entity_poly.entity_id
_entity_poly.type
_entity_poly.pdbx_seq_one_letter_code
_entity_poly.pdbx_strand_id
1 'polypeptide(L)'
;MDITKKKVIFIDMDGTLIDTVSGKTFPEGVWDMKLKMEVFAQLKKLHPQAVLIVSNQGGIELGHVHPAMFQPKFIYVIACLQSYIGLNTLVAGQFCPYNDKKHPKRKPNPGMLEDMLAEFTHNTGITIAKEDCLMIGDASGLEGQFSNSDLKTAENFGCDYLDVTEFTNMELPEPLFKVIRLSDGEVVKDKDDNPLQNLTESEATDKVVFLTESNPKPQKQFTYVPMLWEVPHEPEQAPQPKEKIIRMNPKK
;
A
#
# COMPACT_ATOMS: atom_id res chain seq x y z
N MET A 1 -6.54 -1.92 -19.12
CA MET A 1 -6.20 -1.20 -17.85
C MET A 1 -4.68 -1.21 -17.68
N ASP A 2 -4.07 -0.06 -17.43
CA ASP A 2 -2.64 0.03 -17.11
C ASP A 2 -2.48 0.03 -15.59
N ILE A 3 -2.17 -1.13 -15.00
CA ILE A 3 -2.08 -1.29 -13.55
C ILE A 3 -0.79 -0.72 -12.96
N THR A 4 0.23 -0.42 -13.79
CA THR A 4 1.50 0.14 -13.31
C THR A 4 1.35 1.56 -12.76
N LYS A 5 0.24 2.24 -13.07
CA LYS A 5 -0.10 3.59 -12.58
C LYS A 5 -0.94 3.59 -11.32
N LYS A 6 -1.35 2.42 -10.82
CA LYS A 6 -2.17 2.34 -9.62
C LYS A 6 -1.34 2.65 -8.37
N LYS A 7 -1.82 3.59 -7.57
CA LYS A 7 -1.12 4.10 -6.37
C LYS A 7 -1.46 3.30 -5.12
N VAL A 8 -2.71 2.83 -5.01
CA VAL A 8 -3.20 2.03 -3.88
C VAL A 8 -3.79 0.72 -4.40
N ILE A 9 -3.31 -0.38 -3.85
CA ILE A 9 -3.82 -1.72 -4.13
C ILE A 9 -4.60 -2.20 -2.90
N PHE A 10 -5.90 -2.37 -3.03
CA PHE A 10 -6.70 -3.17 -2.11
C PHE A 10 -6.56 -4.64 -2.50
N ILE A 11 -6.41 -5.52 -1.53
CA ILE A 11 -6.21 -6.93 -1.85
C ILE A 11 -6.92 -7.82 -0.83
N ASP A 12 -7.60 -8.86 -1.31
CA ASP A 12 -8.15 -9.90 -0.43
C ASP A 12 -7.03 -10.75 0.18
N MET A 13 -7.34 -11.51 1.22
CA MET A 13 -6.38 -12.33 1.92
C MET A 13 -6.49 -13.82 1.57
N ASP A 14 -7.62 -14.44 1.93
CA ASP A 14 -7.80 -15.91 1.81
C ASP A 14 -8.09 -16.28 0.34
N GLY A 15 -7.30 -17.17 -0.26
CA GLY A 15 -7.37 -17.48 -1.70
C GLY A 15 -6.56 -16.53 -2.58
N THR A 16 -6.21 -15.34 -2.07
CA THR A 16 -5.50 -14.29 -2.82
C THR A 16 -4.05 -14.13 -2.39
N LEU A 17 -3.78 -13.78 -1.12
CA LEU A 17 -2.41 -13.68 -0.57
C LEU A 17 -1.93 -14.99 0.04
N ILE A 18 -2.86 -15.81 0.50
CA ILE A 18 -2.59 -17.09 1.16
C ILE A 18 -3.52 -18.18 0.66
N ASP A 19 -2.99 -19.40 0.65
CA ASP A 19 -3.72 -20.64 0.52
C ASP A 19 -3.61 -21.47 1.80
N THR A 20 -4.29 -22.63 1.84
CA THR A 20 -4.17 -23.59 2.94
C THR A 20 -3.18 -24.71 2.59
N VAL A 21 -2.42 -25.16 3.59
CA VAL A 21 -1.59 -26.37 3.46
C VAL A 21 -2.46 -27.62 3.53
N SER A 22 -3.52 -27.57 4.35
CA SER A 22 -4.45 -28.68 4.57
C SER A 22 -5.39 -28.97 3.40
N GLY A 23 -5.51 -28.07 2.45
CA GLY A 23 -6.51 -28.13 1.37
C GLY A 23 -7.94 -27.76 1.80
N LYS A 24 -8.13 -27.27 3.04
CA LYS A 24 -9.39 -26.71 3.51
C LYS A 24 -9.64 -25.35 2.86
N THR A 25 -10.88 -24.90 2.85
CA THR A 25 -11.26 -23.60 2.25
C THR A 25 -10.58 -22.43 2.96
N PHE A 26 -10.39 -22.50 4.28
CA PHE A 26 -9.76 -21.45 5.09
C PHE A 26 -8.71 -22.04 6.03
N PRO A 27 -7.57 -21.33 6.24
CA PRO A 27 -6.52 -21.81 7.15
C PRO A 27 -7.00 -21.83 8.60
N GLU A 28 -6.73 -22.94 9.31
CA GLU A 28 -7.06 -23.08 10.73
C GLU A 28 -6.14 -22.23 11.65
N GLY A 29 -4.96 -21.85 11.17
CA GLY A 29 -4.01 -21.04 11.92
C GLY A 29 -2.78 -20.71 11.07
N VAL A 30 -1.77 -20.09 11.69
CA VAL A 30 -0.51 -19.72 10.99
C VAL A 30 0.18 -20.95 10.37
N TRP A 31 0.11 -22.10 11.05
CA TRP A 31 0.72 -23.36 10.59
C TRP A 31 0.06 -23.98 9.36
N ASP A 32 -1.18 -23.58 9.06
CA ASP A 32 -1.95 -24.06 7.91
C ASP A 32 -1.93 -23.07 6.72
N MET A 33 -1.15 -22.00 6.83
CA MET A 33 -1.02 -21.02 5.76
C MET A 33 0.14 -21.34 4.82
N LYS A 34 -0.10 -21.13 3.55
CA LYS A 34 0.90 -21.06 2.48
C LYS A 34 0.82 -19.69 1.83
N LEU A 35 1.90 -18.90 1.93
CA LEU A 35 1.98 -17.60 1.25
C LEU A 35 2.08 -17.80 -0.26
N LYS A 36 1.30 -17.04 -1.02
CA LYS A 36 1.35 -17.02 -2.49
C LYS A 36 2.44 -16.04 -2.95
N MET A 37 3.68 -16.54 -2.98
CA MET A 37 4.86 -15.72 -3.24
C MET A 37 4.87 -15.07 -4.63
N GLU A 38 4.17 -15.66 -5.59
CA GLU A 38 3.94 -15.10 -6.92
C GLU A 38 3.14 -13.79 -6.85
N VAL A 39 2.14 -13.69 -5.95
CA VAL A 39 1.38 -12.45 -5.72
C VAL A 39 2.28 -11.38 -5.07
N PHE A 40 3.07 -11.80 -4.07
CA PHE A 40 4.02 -10.91 -3.40
C PHE A 40 5.03 -10.32 -4.39
N ALA A 41 5.56 -11.15 -5.29
CA ALA A 41 6.52 -10.73 -6.31
C ALA A 41 5.91 -9.70 -7.29
N GLN A 42 4.68 -9.92 -7.73
CA GLN A 42 3.98 -8.99 -8.60
C GLN A 42 3.67 -7.66 -7.89
N LEU A 43 3.23 -7.71 -6.63
CA LEU A 43 3.02 -6.50 -5.82
C LEU A 43 4.32 -5.71 -5.62
N LYS A 44 5.45 -6.41 -5.40
CA LYS A 44 6.76 -5.77 -5.33
C LYS A 44 7.12 -5.05 -6.62
N LYS A 45 6.89 -5.66 -7.79
CA LYS A 45 7.14 -5.03 -9.10
C LYS A 45 6.27 -3.79 -9.35
N LEU A 46 5.02 -3.78 -8.87
CA LEU A 46 4.14 -2.62 -9.01
C LEU A 46 4.61 -1.40 -8.21
N HIS A 47 5.29 -1.60 -7.07
CA HIS A 47 5.68 -0.54 -6.16
C HIS A 47 4.58 0.48 -5.86
N PRO A 48 3.37 0.08 -5.45
CA PRO A 48 2.32 1.01 -5.10
C PRO A 48 2.70 1.81 -3.84
N GLN A 49 2.05 2.94 -3.60
CA GLN A 49 2.24 3.69 -2.36
C GLN A 49 1.71 2.93 -1.15
N ALA A 50 0.61 2.17 -1.33
CA ALA A 50 0.09 1.30 -0.30
C ALA A 50 -0.50 -0.01 -0.86
N VAL A 51 -0.36 -1.10 -0.08
CA VAL A 51 -1.10 -2.35 -0.23
C VAL A 51 -1.98 -2.51 1.00
N LEU A 52 -3.29 -2.49 0.81
CA LEU A 52 -4.30 -2.47 1.86
C LEU A 52 -5.11 -3.78 1.83
N ILE A 53 -4.85 -4.67 2.80
CA ILE A 53 -5.50 -5.98 2.86
C ILE A 53 -6.92 -5.83 3.41
N VAL A 54 -7.93 -6.34 2.70
CA VAL A 54 -9.34 -6.25 3.07
C VAL A 54 -10.00 -7.63 3.01
N SER A 55 -10.37 -8.18 4.16
CA SER A 55 -10.84 -9.57 4.27
C SER A 55 -12.18 -9.72 4.98
N ASN A 56 -13.08 -10.55 4.43
CA ASN A 56 -14.30 -10.98 5.09
C ASN A 56 -14.02 -12.16 6.02
N GLN A 57 -14.25 -11.97 7.32
CA GLN A 57 -14.00 -12.97 8.36
C GLN A 57 -15.26 -13.30 9.18
N GLY A 58 -16.39 -13.47 8.50
CA GLY A 58 -17.70 -13.75 9.14
C GLY A 58 -17.73 -15.04 9.97
N GLY A 59 -16.78 -15.96 9.79
CA GLY A 59 -16.59 -17.12 10.62
C GLY A 59 -16.28 -16.80 12.09
N ILE A 60 -15.80 -15.58 12.37
CA ILE A 60 -15.56 -15.11 13.75
C ILE A 60 -16.88 -14.91 14.48
N GLU A 61 -17.84 -14.18 13.90
CA GLU A 61 -19.17 -13.98 14.49
C GLU A 61 -19.92 -15.32 14.66
N LEU A 62 -19.76 -16.22 13.70
CA LEU A 62 -20.39 -17.54 13.74
C LEU A 62 -19.73 -18.52 14.73
N GLY A 63 -18.64 -18.13 15.38
CA GLY A 63 -17.89 -18.98 16.32
C GLY A 63 -17.08 -20.09 15.67
N HIS A 64 -16.93 -20.08 14.34
CA HIS A 64 -16.10 -21.05 13.62
C HIS A 64 -14.59 -20.76 13.75
N VAL A 65 -14.25 -19.47 13.97
CA VAL A 65 -12.88 -19.01 14.13
C VAL A 65 -12.78 -18.15 15.38
N HIS A 66 -11.89 -18.51 16.30
CA HIS A 66 -11.68 -17.71 17.50
C HIS A 66 -10.84 -16.45 17.15
N PRO A 67 -11.22 -15.24 17.59
CA PRO A 67 -10.49 -14.01 17.28
C PRO A 67 -9.00 -14.07 17.65
N ALA A 68 -8.66 -14.69 18.79
CA ALA A 68 -7.27 -14.85 19.23
C ALA A 68 -6.43 -15.77 18.32
N MET A 69 -7.06 -16.59 17.49
CA MET A 69 -6.37 -17.41 16.48
C MET A 69 -6.26 -16.68 15.15
N PHE A 70 -7.26 -15.84 14.82
CA PHE A 70 -7.26 -15.08 13.58
C PHE A 70 -6.29 -13.89 13.59
N GLN A 71 -6.28 -13.09 14.66
CA GLN A 71 -5.46 -11.88 14.72
C GLN A 71 -3.96 -12.13 14.50
N PRO A 72 -3.30 -13.11 15.14
CA PRO A 72 -1.90 -13.43 14.86
C PRO A 72 -1.66 -13.82 13.39
N LYS A 73 -2.59 -14.59 12.79
CA LYS A 73 -2.55 -14.94 11.37
C LYS A 73 -2.55 -13.69 10.49
N PHE A 74 -3.48 -12.78 10.73
CA PHE A 74 -3.63 -11.54 9.96
C PHE A 74 -2.40 -10.64 10.07
N ILE A 75 -1.90 -10.43 11.30
CA ILE A 75 -0.68 -9.64 11.56
C ILE A 75 0.54 -10.29 10.88
N TYR A 76 0.63 -11.62 10.92
CA TYR A 76 1.74 -12.34 10.28
C TYR A 76 1.75 -12.12 8.75
N VAL A 77 0.59 -12.19 8.07
CA VAL A 77 0.49 -11.93 6.63
C VAL A 77 0.93 -10.50 6.31
N ILE A 78 0.45 -9.50 7.06
CA ILE A 78 0.87 -8.09 6.90
C ILE A 78 2.39 -7.96 7.06
N ALA A 79 2.96 -8.53 8.12
CA ALA A 79 4.39 -8.44 8.39
C ALA A 79 5.26 -9.11 7.31
N CYS A 80 4.84 -10.30 6.83
CA CYS A 80 5.53 -11.00 5.75
C CYS A 80 5.49 -10.19 4.44
N LEU A 81 4.33 -9.64 4.09
CA LEU A 81 4.17 -8.83 2.90
C LEU A 81 4.99 -7.55 2.99
N GLN A 82 4.93 -6.83 4.12
CA GLN A 82 5.73 -5.62 4.36
C GLN A 82 7.24 -5.90 4.25
N SER A 83 7.70 -7.00 4.86
CA SER A 83 9.11 -7.40 4.81
C SER A 83 9.57 -7.74 3.38
N TYR A 84 8.69 -8.34 2.58
CA TYR A 84 9.01 -8.74 1.20
C TYR A 84 9.02 -7.56 0.22
N ILE A 85 8.02 -6.68 0.32
CA ILE A 85 7.88 -5.52 -0.58
C ILE A 85 8.91 -4.42 -0.24
N GLY A 86 9.27 -4.27 1.03
CA GLY A 86 10.15 -3.19 1.51
C GLY A 86 9.39 -2.02 2.13
N LEU A 87 10.14 -1.01 2.59
CA LEU A 87 9.60 0.09 3.40
C LEU A 87 9.00 1.24 2.58
N ASN A 88 9.23 1.26 1.27
CA ASN A 88 8.71 2.33 0.40
C ASN A 88 7.21 2.17 0.10
N THR A 89 6.62 1.01 0.36
CA THR A 89 5.18 0.74 0.23
C THR A 89 4.60 0.51 1.62
N LEU A 90 3.54 1.24 1.98
CA LEU A 90 2.79 0.97 3.22
C LEU A 90 2.00 -0.32 3.06
N VAL A 91 2.13 -1.25 4.01
CA VAL A 91 1.25 -2.42 4.09
C VAL A 91 0.42 -2.34 5.36
N ALA A 92 -0.89 -2.32 5.22
CA ALA A 92 -1.85 -2.31 6.31
C ALA A 92 -3.02 -3.25 5.99
N GLY A 93 -3.92 -3.46 6.95
CA GLY A 93 -5.06 -4.31 6.68
C GLY A 93 -6.23 -4.09 7.65
N GLN A 94 -7.43 -4.38 7.14
CA GLN A 94 -8.67 -4.40 7.89
C GLN A 94 -9.45 -5.68 7.56
N PHE A 95 -10.17 -6.23 8.52
CA PHE A 95 -11.07 -7.35 8.28
C PHE A 95 -12.45 -7.08 8.88
N CYS A 96 -13.47 -7.68 8.28
CA CYS A 96 -14.84 -7.63 8.78
C CYS A 96 -15.18 -8.95 9.48
N PRO A 97 -15.35 -8.98 10.82
CA PRO A 97 -15.66 -10.20 11.55
C PRO A 97 -17.14 -10.60 11.47
N TYR A 98 -18.00 -9.72 10.91
CA TYR A 98 -19.43 -9.89 10.88
C TYR A 98 -19.89 -10.69 9.65
N ASN A 99 -20.93 -11.52 9.84
CA ASN A 99 -21.55 -12.29 8.76
C ASN A 99 -22.81 -11.61 8.18
N ASP A 100 -23.26 -10.52 8.77
CA ASP A 100 -24.38 -9.74 8.24
C ASP A 100 -24.00 -9.09 6.88
N LYS A 101 -24.70 -9.51 5.82
CA LYS A 101 -24.50 -8.98 4.45
C LYS A 101 -24.79 -7.47 4.32
N LYS A 102 -25.52 -6.88 5.26
CA LYS A 102 -25.81 -5.45 5.28
C LYS A 102 -24.76 -4.63 6.03
N HIS A 103 -23.82 -5.30 6.74
CA HIS A 103 -22.77 -4.60 7.47
C HIS A 103 -21.90 -3.80 6.50
N PRO A 104 -21.69 -2.48 6.69
CA PRO A 104 -21.04 -1.60 5.71
C PRO A 104 -19.60 -2.03 5.36
N LYS A 105 -18.90 -2.66 6.31
CA LYS A 105 -17.53 -3.14 6.11
C LYS A 105 -17.44 -4.55 5.51
N ARG A 106 -18.56 -5.27 5.36
CA ARG A 106 -18.53 -6.60 4.76
C ARG A 106 -18.61 -6.52 3.25
N LYS A 107 -17.59 -7.02 2.54
CA LYS A 107 -17.63 -7.17 1.09
C LYS A 107 -18.89 -7.96 0.67
N PRO A 108 -19.69 -7.50 -0.31
CA PRO A 108 -19.36 -6.50 -1.33
C PRO A 108 -19.58 -5.02 -0.95
N ASN A 109 -19.93 -4.67 0.29
CA ASN A 109 -20.01 -3.26 0.69
C ASN A 109 -18.60 -2.65 0.77
N PRO A 110 -18.42 -1.37 0.37
CA PRO A 110 -17.10 -0.77 0.19
C PRO A 110 -16.47 -0.19 1.47
N GLY A 111 -17.13 -0.28 2.62
CA GLY A 111 -16.74 0.45 3.83
C GLY A 111 -15.33 0.17 4.36
N MET A 112 -14.75 -1.05 4.14
CA MET A 112 -13.34 -1.28 4.47
C MET A 112 -12.40 -0.47 3.57
N LEU A 113 -12.71 -0.39 2.26
CA LEU A 113 -11.90 0.37 1.30
C LEU A 113 -11.96 1.86 1.61
N GLU A 114 -13.17 2.37 1.92
CA GLU A 114 -13.40 3.77 2.27
C GLU A 114 -12.63 4.16 3.53
N ASP A 115 -12.74 3.37 4.60
CA ASP A 115 -12.04 3.62 5.87
C ASP A 115 -10.52 3.61 5.68
N MET A 116 -9.98 2.59 5.00
CA MET A 116 -8.53 2.44 4.85
C MET A 116 -7.94 3.52 3.95
N LEU A 117 -8.65 3.95 2.89
CA LEU A 117 -8.19 5.06 2.05
C LEU A 117 -8.23 6.39 2.81
N ALA A 118 -9.26 6.61 3.63
CA ALA A 118 -9.35 7.79 4.48
C ALA A 118 -8.23 7.82 5.54
N GLU A 119 -7.92 6.68 6.16
CA GLU A 119 -6.82 6.53 7.12
C GLU A 119 -5.46 6.77 6.45
N PHE A 120 -5.24 6.21 5.25
CA PHE A 120 -4.04 6.47 4.46
C PHE A 120 -3.86 7.97 4.19
N THR A 121 -4.92 8.63 3.70
CA THR A 121 -4.90 10.08 3.43
C THR A 121 -4.62 10.90 4.70
N HIS A 122 -5.26 10.54 5.82
CA HIS A 122 -5.05 11.22 7.10
C HIS A 122 -3.60 11.12 7.59
N ASN A 123 -3.01 9.92 7.49
CA ASN A 123 -1.68 9.65 8.03
C ASN A 123 -0.54 10.16 7.14
N THR A 124 -0.77 10.23 5.83
CA THR A 124 0.26 10.63 4.85
C THR A 124 0.10 12.05 4.31
N GLY A 125 -1.09 12.63 4.42
CA GLY A 125 -1.46 13.89 3.75
C GLY A 125 -1.66 13.73 2.24
N ILE A 126 -1.53 12.51 1.68
CA ILE A 126 -1.64 12.24 0.24
C ILE A 126 -3.08 11.84 -0.08
N THR A 127 -3.74 12.61 -0.95
CA THR A 127 -5.07 12.26 -1.47
C THR A 127 -4.93 11.40 -2.72
N ILE A 128 -5.59 10.23 -2.71
CA ILE A 128 -5.61 9.29 -3.83
C ILE A 128 -7.02 9.26 -4.42
N ALA A 129 -7.13 9.43 -5.73
CA ALA A 129 -8.38 9.29 -6.45
C ALA A 129 -8.77 7.80 -6.56
N LYS A 130 -10.07 7.49 -6.60
CA LYS A 130 -10.54 6.10 -6.69
C LYS A 130 -10.07 5.41 -7.98
N GLU A 131 -9.92 6.17 -9.04
CA GLU A 131 -9.37 5.73 -10.33
C GLU A 131 -7.91 5.27 -10.24
N ASP A 132 -7.16 5.80 -9.25
CA ASP A 132 -5.77 5.40 -8.96
C ASP A 132 -5.69 4.19 -8.04
N CYS A 133 -6.85 3.63 -7.63
CA CYS A 133 -6.95 2.42 -6.83
C CYS A 133 -7.22 1.19 -7.71
N LEU A 134 -6.81 0.02 -7.22
CA LEU A 134 -7.10 -1.29 -7.81
C LEU A 134 -7.48 -2.25 -6.68
N MET A 135 -8.53 -3.03 -6.87
CA MET A 135 -8.87 -4.17 -6.01
C MET A 135 -8.42 -5.47 -6.69
N ILE A 136 -7.69 -6.31 -5.94
CA ILE A 136 -7.25 -7.65 -6.39
C ILE A 136 -7.87 -8.69 -5.45
N GLY A 137 -8.45 -9.76 -6.01
CA GLY A 137 -9.05 -10.83 -5.24
C GLY A 137 -9.36 -12.07 -6.08
N ASP A 138 -9.78 -13.14 -5.41
CA ASP A 138 -10.17 -14.41 -6.03
C ASP A 138 -11.70 -14.57 -6.18
N ALA A 139 -12.47 -13.56 -5.75
CA ALA A 139 -13.93 -13.58 -5.78
C ALA A 139 -14.48 -12.65 -6.87
N SER A 140 -14.26 -13.03 -8.13
CA SER A 140 -14.74 -12.33 -9.35
C SER A 140 -16.04 -12.90 -9.93
N GLY A 141 -16.50 -14.06 -9.41
CA GLY A 141 -17.69 -14.75 -9.92
C GLY A 141 -17.43 -15.60 -11.16
N LEU A 142 -16.17 -15.90 -11.46
CA LEU A 142 -15.80 -16.87 -12.49
C LEU A 142 -16.23 -18.29 -12.09
N GLU A 143 -16.33 -19.19 -13.07
CA GLU A 143 -16.69 -20.58 -12.82
C GLU A 143 -15.69 -21.22 -11.85
N GLY A 144 -16.22 -21.87 -10.79
CA GLY A 144 -15.43 -22.50 -9.73
C GLY A 144 -15.07 -21.59 -8.57
N GLN A 145 -15.28 -20.28 -8.64
CA GLN A 145 -15.05 -19.36 -7.53
C GLN A 145 -16.20 -19.34 -6.51
N PHE A 146 -15.85 -19.11 -5.24
CA PHE A 146 -16.80 -19.13 -4.13
C PHE A 146 -17.85 -18.01 -4.20
N SER A 147 -17.48 -16.84 -4.71
CA SER A 147 -18.34 -15.64 -4.77
C SER A 147 -17.87 -14.63 -5.82
N ASN A 148 -18.56 -13.50 -5.90
CA ASN A 148 -18.15 -12.32 -6.69
C ASN A 148 -17.95 -11.09 -5.80
N SER A 149 -17.67 -11.33 -4.52
CA SER A 149 -17.68 -10.24 -3.53
C SER A 149 -16.57 -9.22 -3.76
N ASP A 150 -15.40 -9.61 -4.27
CA ASP A 150 -14.28 -8.69 -4.50
C ASP A 150 -14.53 -7.79 -5.70
N LEU A 151 -14.97 -8.37 -6.83
CA LEU A 151 -15.39 -7.62 -8.00
C LEU A 151 -16.48 -6.60 -7.63
N LYS A 152 -17.52 -7.05 -6.92
CA LYS A 152 -18.63 -6.17 -6.51
C LYS A 152 -18.20 -5.11 -5.50
N THR A 153 -17.20 -5.38 -4.66
CA THR A 153 -16.64 -4.37 -3.77
C THR A 153 -15.96 -3.26 -4.55
N ALA A 154 -15.15 -3.62 -5.55
CA ALA A 154 -14.49 -2.66 -6.42
C ALA A 154 -15.50 -1.80 -7.19
N GLU A 155 -16.53 -2.43 -7.78
CA GLU A 155 -17.63 -1.71 -8.45
C GLU A 155 -18.34 -0.74 -7.51
N ASN A 156 -18.71 -1.17 -6.30
CA ASN A 156 -19.42 -0.36 -5.30
C ASN A 156 -18.53 0.76 -4.74
N PHE A 157 -17.24 0.57 -4.65
CA PHE A 157 -16.28 1.59 -4.26
C PHE A 157 -16.00 2.58 -5.40
N GLY A 158 -15.96 2.10 -6.64
CA GLY A 158 -15.65 2.88 -7.84
C GLY A 158 -14.17 2.85 -8.21
N CYS A 159 -13.49 1.72 -8.01
CA CYS A 159 -12.14 1.48 -8.50
C CYS A 159 -12.11 0.31 -9.50
N ASP A 160 -10.95 0.13 -10.15
CA ASP A 160 -10.73 -1.03 -11.01
C ASP A 160 -10.62 -2.33 -10.20
N TYR A 161 -10.90 -3.45 -10.88
CA TYR A 161 -10.75 -4.80 -10.34
C TYR A 161 -9.87 -5.67 -11.24
N LEU A 162 -9.13 -6.58 -10.62
CA LEU A 162 -8.35 -7.60 -11.30
C LEU A 162 -8.42 -8.92 -10.53
N ASP A 163 -8.73 -10.02 -11.23
CA ASP A 163 -8.66 -11.36 -10.63
C ASP A 163 -7.21 -11.72 -10.31
N VAL A 164 -6.98 -12.36 -9.15
CA VAL A 164 -5.63 -12.73 -8.72
C VAL A 164 -4.92 -13.66 -9.71
N THR A 165 -5.67 -14.52 -10.40
CA THR A 165 -5.12 -15.43 -11.42
C THR A 165 -4.61 -14.66 -12.64
N GLU A 166 -5.36 -13.63 -13.06
CA GLU A 166 -4.93 -12.74 -14.12
C GLU A 166 -3.72 -11.93 -13.69
N PHE A 167 -3.76 -11.37 -12.46
CA PHE A 167 -2.68 -10.58 -11.89
C PHE A 167 -1.35 -11.34 -11.85
N THR A 168 -1.36 -12.59 -11.40
CA THR A 168 -0.14 -13.41 -11.30
C THR A 168 0.43 -13.81 -12.64
N ASN A 169 -0.40 -13.87 -13.68
CA ASN A 169 0.01 -14.20 -15.05
C ASN A 169 0.40 -12.99 -15.90
N MET A 170 0.26 -11.75 -15.37
CA MET A 170 0.67 -10.54 -16.09
C MET A 170 2.18 -10.42 -16.17
N GLU A 171 2.68 -10.07 -17.34
CA GLU A 171 4.08 -9.65 -17.50
C GLU A 171 4.21 -8.17 -17.14
N LEU A 172 4.73 -7.88 -15.95
CA LEU A 172 4.96 -6.52 -15.48
C LEU A 172 6.41 -6.10 -15.80
N PRO A 173 6.61 -4.86 -16.27
CA PRO A 173 7.94 -4.32 -16.44
C PRO A 173 8.67 -4.22 -15.10
N GLU A 174 10.00 -4.34 -15.13
CA GLU A 174 10.80 -4.04 -13.94
C GLU A 174 10.69 -2.54 -13.63
N PRO A 175 10.45 -2.18 -12.36
CA PRO A 175 10.29 -0.78 -11.97
C PRO A 175 11.60 -0.01 -12.12
N LEU A 176 11.50 1.26 -12.53
CA LEU A 176 12.61 2.20 -12.55
C LEU A 176 12.46 3.21 -11.42
N PHE A 177 13.58 3.68 -10.90
CA PHE A 177 13.66 4.51 -9.71
C PHE A 177 14.36 5.83 -9.98
N LYS A 178 14.05 6.82 -9.15
CA LYS A 178 14.75 8.09 -9.02
C LYS A 178 15.23 8.30 -7.59
N VAL A 179 16.39 8.90 -7.43
CA VAL A 179 16.92 9.30 -6.11
C VAL A 179 16.47 10.70 -5.79
N ILE A 180 15.87 10.88 -4.63
CA ILE A 180 15.38 12.17 -4.14
C ILE A 180 16.05 12.57 -2.84
N ARG A 181 16.09 13.87 -2.57
CA ARG A 181 16.46 14.43 -1.27
C ARG A 181 15.21 14.50 -0.38
N LEU A 182 15.30 13.96 0.84
CA LEU A 182 14.14 13.89 1.75
C LEU A 182 13.64 15.27 2.22
N SER A 183 14.51 16.28 2.25
CA SER A 183 14.15 17.62 2.76
C SER A 183 13.21 18.42 1.87
N ASP A 184 13.20 18.17 0.55
CA ASP A 184 12.46 18.94 -0.43
C ASP A 184 11.84 18.10 -1.56
N GLY A 185 12.09 16.79 -1.58
CA GLY A 185 11.60 15.88 -2.62
C GLY A 185 12.27 16.04 -3.99
N GLU A 186 13.26 16.91 -4.11
CA GLU A 186 13.93 17.16 -5.39
C GLU A 186 14.75 15.96 -5.85
N VAL A 187 14.71 15.69 -7.15
CA VAL A 187 15.55 14.66 -7.76
C VAL A 187 17.02 15.09 -7.67
N VAL A 188 17.83 14.20 -7.09
CA VAL A 188 19.27 14.46 -6.95
C VAL A 188 19.94 14.38 -8.31
N LYS A 189 20.90 15.27 -8.54
CA LYS A 189 21.73 15.26 -9.74
C LYS A 189 23.14 14.73 -9.41
N ASP A 190 23.79 14.15 -10.41
CA ASP A 190 25.19 13.75 -10.33
C ASP A 190 26.12 14.98 -10.51
N LYS A 191 27.43 14.74 -10.50
CA LYS A 191 28.47 15.79 -10.68
C LYS A 191 28.41 16.49 -12.04
N ASP A 192 27.79 15.85 -13.03
CA ASP A 192 27.67 16.34 -14.39
C ASP A 192 26.29 16.97 -14.65
N ASP A 193 25.52 17.28 -13.56
CA ASP A 193 24.17 17.87 -13.53
C ASP A 193 23.06 16.99 -14.14
N ASN A 194 23.32 15.66 -14.32
CA ASN A 194 22.30 14.74 -14.79
C ASN A 194 21.44 14.25 -13.61
N PRO A 195 20.10 14.17 -13.77
CA PRO A 195 19.23 13.65 -12.73
C PRO A 195 19.46 12.16 -12.51
N LEU A 196 19.56 11.73 -11.25
CA LEU A 196 19.66 10.32 -10.86
C LEU A 196 18.29 9.67 -10.96
N GLN A 197 17.93 9.23 -12.16
CA GLN A 197 16.65 8.61 -12.51
C GLN A 197 16.83 7.51 -13.56
N ASN A 198 15.77 6.75 -13.86
CA ASN A 198 15.81 5.56 -14.74
C ASN A 198 16.79 4.49 -14.22
N LEU A 199 16.92 4.36 -12.90
CA LEU A 199 17.81 3.43 -12.22
C LEU A 199 17.05 2.14 -11.88
N THR A 200 17.74 1.01 -11.90
CA THR A 200 17.26 -0.20 -11.21
C THR A 200 17.23 0.01 -9.70
N GLU A 201 16.53 -0.84 -8.94
CA GLU A 201 16.49 -0.75 -7.47
C GLU A 201 17.91 -0.86 -6.86
N SER A 202 18.76 -1.74 -7.41
CA SER A 202 20.15 -1.89 -6.97
C SER A 202 20.97 -0.62 -7.20
N GLU A 203 20.94 -0.07 -8.42
CA GLU A 203 21.66 1.17 -8.74
C GLU A 203 21.19 2.35 -7.89
N ALA A 204 19.87 2.48 -7.65
CA ALA A 204 19.31 3.52 -6.81
C ALA A 204 19.76 3.36 -5.35
N THR A 205 19.79 2.14 -4.83
CA THR A 205 20.28 1.81 -3.49
C THR A 205 21.74 2.21 -3.34
N ASP A 206 22.62 1.81 -4.28
CA ASP A 206 24.03 2.14 -4.25
C ASP A 206 24.27 3.66 -4.27
N LYS A 207 23.47 4.40 -5.05
CA LYS A 207 23.54 5.87 -5.09
C LYS A 207 23.13 6.49 -3.76
N VAL A 208 22.05 6.01 -3.13
CA VAL A 208 21.60 6.51 -1.80
C VAL A 208 22.64 6.24 -0.73
N VAL A 209 23.23 5.04 -0.69
CA VAL A 209 24.30 4.69 0.26
C VAL A 209 25.48 5.63 0.07
N PHE A 210 26.00 5.76 -1.16
CA PHE A 210 27.11 6.64 -1.47
C PHE A 210 26.87 8.11 -1.07
N LEU A 211 25.67 8.64 -1.39
CA LEU A 211 25.32 10.02 -1.08
C LEU A 211 25.18 10.24 0.43
N THR A 212 24.64 9.27 1.16
CA THR A 212 24.49 9.35 2.61
C THR A 212 25.83 9.31 3.33
N GLU A 213 26.72 8.41 2.94
CA GLU A 213 28.08 8.32 3.49
C GLU A 213 28.92 9.56 3.19
N SER A 214 28.78 10.11 1.96
CA SER A 214 29.50 11.32 1.55
C SER A 214 28.95 12.60 2.19
N ASN A 215 27.72 12.58 2.74
CA ASN A 215 27.05 13.73 3.34
C ASN A 215 26.44 13.36 4.69
N PRO A 216 27.25 13.17 5.75
CA PRO A 216 26.76 12.66 7.05
C PRO A 216 25.90 13.65 7.85
N LYS A 217 25.54 14.82 7.28
CA LYS A 217 24.69 15.82 7.96
C LYS A 217 23.22 15.39 7.91
N PRO A 218 22.47 15.43 9.05
CA PRO A 218 21.05 15.00 9.09
C PRO A 218 20.14 15.72 8.11
N GLN A 219 20.49 16.94 7.69
CA GLN A 219 19.73 17.76 6.74
C GLN A 219 19.87 17.30 5.26
N LYS A 220 20.78 16.36 4.98
CA LYS A 220 21.00 15.81 3.65
C LYS A 220 20.78 14.31 3.67
N GLN A 221 19.52 13.93 3.90
CA GLN A 221 19.10 12.55 3.77
C GLN A 221 18.53 12.30 2.38
N PHE A 222 18.79 11.11 1.86
CA PHE A 222 18.39 10.69 0.52
C PHE A 222 17.60 9.39 0.60
N THR A 223 16.72 9.19 -0.36
CA THR A 223 16.04 7.91 -0.59
C THR A 223 15.81 7.74 -2.08
N TYR A 224 15.34 6.58 -2.48
CA TYR A 224 14.87 6.36 -3.85
C TYR A 224 13.37 6.08 -3.84
N VAL A 225 12.71 6.47 -4.92
CA VAL A 225 11.28 6.24 -5.13
C VAL A 225 11.05 5.77 -6.56
N PRO A 226 9.98 4.99 -6.83
CA PRO A 226 9.58 4.64 -8.18
C PRO A 226 9.39 5.88 -9.05
N MET A 227 9.76 5.78 -10.32
CA MET A 227 9.65 6.88 -11.28
C MET A 227 8.22 7.43 -11.42
N LEU A 228 7.22 6.54 -11.23
CA LEU A 228 5.79 6.90 -11.34
C LEU A 228 5.24 7.60 -10.09
N TRP A 229 6.00 7.66 -9.00
CA TRP A 229 5.53 8.35 -7.81
C TRP A 229 5.67 9.86 -7.97
N GLU A 230 4.57 10.58 -7.73
CA GLU A 230 4.61 12.00 -7.45
C GLU A 230 5.23 12.19 -6.06
N VAL A 231 6.28 12.99 -5.98
CA VAL A 231 6.89 13.33 -4.69
C VAL A 231 6.02 14.41 -4.05
N PRO A 232 5.51 14.23 -2.84
CA PRO A 232 4.78 15.29 -2.15
C PRO A 232 5.74 16.48 -1.92
N HIS A 233 5.44 17.62 -2.51
CA HIS A 233 6.07 18.87 -2.08
C HIS A 233 5.44 19.23 -0.71
N GLU A 234 6.27 19.45 0.32
CA GLU A 234 5.75 20.09 1.53
C GLU A 234 5.02 21.38 1.11
N PRO A 235 3.78 21.59 1.59
CA PRO A 235 3.12 22.86 1.33
C PRO A 235 4.04 23.97 1.84
N GLU A 236 4.38 24.94 0.99
CA GLU A 236 5.11 26.14 1.40
C GLU A 236 4.53 26.60 2.74
N GLN A 237 5.36 26.59 3.77
CA GLN A 237 4.92 27.08 5.09
C GLN A 237 4.34 28.46 4.88
N ALA A 238 3.05 28.62 5.15
CA ALA A 238 2.39 29.89 5.06
C ALA A 238 3.26 30.90 5.83
N PRO A 239 3.59 32.07 5.23
CA PRO A 239 4.50 33.03 5.82
C PRO A 239 4.04 33.32 7.26
N GLN A 240 4.87 33.01 8.24
CA GLN A 240 4.58 33.28 9.64
C GLN A 240 4.18 34.75 9.76
N PRO A 241 3.09 35.06 10.45
CA PRO A 241 2.68 36.45 10.62
C PRO A 241 3.84 37.19 11.32
N LYS A 242 4.38 38.19 10.63
CA LYS A 242 5.43 39.03 11.17
C LYS A 242 4.94 39.56 12.52
N GLU A 243 5.56 39.16 13.62
CA GLU A 243 5.31 39.74 14.96
C GLU A 243 5.40 41.27 14.84
N LYS A 244 4.27 41.94 15.04
CA LYS A 244 4.28 43.39 15.21
C LYS A 244 5.00 43.69 16.52
N ILE A 245 6.27 44.08 16.42
CA ILE A 245 7.01 44.67 17.57
C ILE A 245 6.28 45.97 17.94
N ILE A 246 5.42 45.86 18.96
CA ILE A 246 4.82 47.04 19.58
C ILE A 246 5.95 47.71 20.40
N ARG A 247 6.60 48.71 19.84
CA ARG A 247 7.49 49.57 20.57
C ARG A 247 6.65 50.40 21.56
N MET A 248 6.67 50.00 22.80
CA MET A 248 6.20 50.88 23.89
C MET A 248 7.11 52.10 23.97
N ASN A 249 6.55 53.24 23.66
CA ASN A 249 7.21 54.51 23.84
C ASN A 249 7.21 54.86 25.34
N PRO A 250 8.36 55.04 26.02
CA PRO A 250 8.34 55.54 27.38
C PRO A 250 8.07 57.05 27.35
N LYS A 251 6.88 57.46 27.72
CA LYS A 251 6.61 58.87 28.04
C LYS A 251 6.65 59.03 29.54
N LYS A 252 7.64 59.86 29.96
CA LYS A 252 7.68 60.83 31.03
C LYS A 252 6.79 60.60 32.25
#